data_eff4f65d31ad0ea2a8f79cd4b27b5eb9
#
_entry.id   eff4f65d31ad0ea2a8f79cd4b27b5eb9
#
_cell.length_a   1.000
_cell.length_b   1.000
_cell.length_c   1.000
_cell.angle_alpha   90.00
_cell.angle_beta   90.00
_cell.angle_gamma   90.00
#
_symmetry.space_group_name_H-M   'P 1'
#
loop_
_entity.id
_entity.type
_entity.pdbx_description
1 polymer ?
#
loop_
_entity_poly.entity_id
_entity_poly.type
_entity_poly.pdbx_seq_one_letter_code
_entity_poly.pdbx_strand_id
1 'polypeptide(L)'
;MRARVREDLQDTDAANYRWTDDEVDGAIERVVREFSLAYPLQQQDDIATEDGTAILDISSLTKRLKVYSVEFPIGQHPPYLQKFTQWMDELYMEDVGNGNDARVRWGKQHCLDSPWEASTAYILGDYVWPTTFNGYRYVCTTAGTSGASEPTWPTTLGDTVNDGSVVWTCIALASAIPEQHEEIIVLGATGYLATSASVYTVDRATIAGRHATINFLKWGRERLAR
;
A
#
# COMPACT_ATOMS: atom_id res chain seq x y z
N MET A 1 -1.54 11.16 -7.11
CA MET A 1 -0.09 11.25 -6.76
C MET A 1 0.80 11.45 -7.99
N ARG A 2 0.78 10.59 -9.04
CA ARG A 2 1.65 10.70 -10.23
C ARG A 2 1.66 12.11 -10.87
N ALA A 3 0.49 12.71 -11.10
CA ALA A 3 0.38 14.06 -11.66
C ALA A 3 1.10 15.11 -10.79
N ARG A 4 0.94 15.05 -9.47
CA ARG A 4 1.60 15.97 -8.53
C ARG A 4 3.12 15.79 -8.52
N VAL A 5 3.60 14.54 -8.61
CA VAL A 5 5.04 14.25 -8.74
C VAL A 5 5.58 14.85 -10.04
N ARG A 6 4.86 14.70 -11.16
CA ARG A 6 5.26 15.29 -12.45
C ARG A 6 5.25 16.81 -12.43
N GLU A 7 4.25 17.43 -11.79
CA GLU A 7 4.20 18.89 -11.59
C GLU A 7 5.42 19.39 -10.79
N ASP A 8 5.75 18.71 -9.71
CA ASP A 8 6.88 19.08 -8.84
C ASP A 8 8.24 18.89 -9.57
N LEU A 9 8.33 17.89 -10.47
CA LEU A 9 9.48 17.65 -11.34
C LEU A 9 9.53 18.59 -12.56
N GLN A 10 8.47 19.36 -12.83
CA GLN A 10 8.26 20.13 -14.07
C GLN A 10 8.29 19.25 -15.33
N ASP A 11 7.83 18.01 -15.21
CA ASP A 11 7.76 16.98 -16.25
C ASP A 11 6.31 16.82 -16.73
N THR A 12 5.73 17.90 -17.25
CA THR A 12 4.29 18.00 -17.59
C THR A 12 3.99 17.84 -19.08
N ASP A 13 5.00 17.77 -19.95
CA ASP A 13 4.82 17.57 -21.39
C ASP A 13 4.60 16.07 -21.69
N ALA A 14 3.34 15.68 -21.87
CA ALA A 14 2.95 14.30 -22.12
C ALA A 14 3.56 13.70 -23.41
N ALA A 15 3.99 14.53 -24.36
CA ALA A 15 4.64 14.07 -25.57
C ALA A 15 6.15 13.78 -25.37
N ASN A 16 6.74 14.32 -24.30
CA ASN A 16 8.18 14.26 -24.05
C ASN A 16 8.49 14.10 -22.56
N TYR A 17 7.82 13.17 -21.88
CA TYR A 17 8.12 12.87 -20.48
C TYR A 17 9.58 12.44 -20.32
N ARG A 18 10.24 13.01 -19.33
CA ARG A 18 11.61 12.66 -18.96
C ARG A 18 11.68 11.32 -18.22
N TRP A 19 10.68 11.07 -17.36
CA TRP A 19 10.53 9.81 -16.64
C TRP A 19 9.31 9.06 -17.18
N THR A 20 9.46 7.78 -17.37
CA THR A 20 8.34 6.90 -17.72
C THR A 20 7.35 6.83 -16.55
N ASP A 21 6.11 6.42 -16.83
CA ASP A 21 5.12 6.20 -15.78
C ASP A 21 5.58 5.16 -14.77
N ASP A 22 6.24 4.08 -15.24
CA ASP A 22 6.78 3.02 -14.37
C ASP A 22 7.88 3.53 -13.42
N GLU A 23 8.74 4.44 -13.90
CA GLU A 23 9.77 5.05 -13.05
C GLU A 23 9.14 5.94 -11.96
N VAL A 24 8.12 6.70 -12.31
CA VAL A 24 7.38 7.55 -11.36
C VAL A 24 6.64 6.68 -10.34
N ASP A 25 5.94 5.65 -10.79
CA ASP A 25 5.22 4.74 -9.92
C ASP A 25 6.16 3.95 -8.99
N GLY A 26 7.26 3.44 -9.53
CA GLY A 26 8.29 2.77 -8.73
C GLY A 26 8.89 3.66 -7.63
N ALA A 27 9.09 4.96 -7.92
CA ALA A 27 9.53 5.91 -6.91
C ALA A 27 8.46 6.16 -5.84
N ILE A 28 7.19 6.30 -6.23
CA ILE A 28 6.06 6.46 -5.31
C ILE A 28 5.93 5.21 -4.43
N GLU A 29 5.95 4.01 -5.00
CA GLU A 29 5.86 2.75 -4.24
C GLU A 29 6.99 2.61 -3.20
N ARG A 30 8.20 3.00 -3.57
CA ARG A 30 9.34 2.99 -2.66
C ARG A 30 9.06 3.87 -1.44
N VAL A 31 8.59 5.10 -1.66
CA VAL A 31 8.29 6.03 -0.56
C VAL A 31 7.12 5.54 0.28
N VAL A 32 6.07 4.98 -0.34
CA VAL A 32 4.93 4.39 0.38
C VAL A 32 5.39 3.24 1.27
N ARG A 33 6.35 2.43 0.82
CA ARG A 33 6.93 1.36 1.63
C ARG A 33 7.71 1.92 2.83
N GLU A 34 8.54 2.93 2.62
CA GLU A 34 9.29 3.59 3.69
C GLU A 34 8.35 4.30 4.67
N PHE A 35 7.33 5.00 4.18
CA PHE A 35 6.27 5.59 4.99
C PHE A 35 5.55 4.55 5.84
N SER A 36 5.23 3.38 5.27
CA SER A 36 4.54 2.30 5.98
C SER A 36 5.35 1.75 7.17
N LEU A 37 6.67 1.76 7.08
CA LEU A 37 7.53 1.33 8.19
C LEU A 37 7.48 2.32 9.36
N ALA A 38 7.34 3.62 9.07
CA ALA A 38 7.23 4.66 10.10
C ALA A 38 5.79 4.79 10.64
N TYR A 39 4.80 4.69 9.75
CA TYR A 39 3.37 4.87 10.04
C TYR A 39 2.54 3.73 9.45
N PRO A 40 2.56 2.52 10.03
CA PRO A 40 1.77 1.40 9.53
C PRO A 40 0.26 1.70 9.57
N LEU A 41 -0.47 1.21 8.58
CA LEU A 41 -1.93 1.24 8.57
C LEU A 41 -2.45 0.31 9.67
N GLN A 42 -3.08 0.89 10.69
CA GLN A 42 -3.60 0.13 11.83
C GLN A 42 -4.83 -0.67 11.41
N GLN A 43 -4.80 -1.96 11.69
CA GLN A 43 -5.87 -2.91 11.42
C GLN A 43 -6.22 -3.70 12.67
N GLN A 44 -7.41 -4.26 12.69
CA GLN A 44 -7.89 -5.16 13.73
C GLN A 44 -8.67 -6.29 13.09
N ASP A 45 -8.29 -7.52 13.38
CA ASP A 45 -8.96 -8.72 12.91
C ASP A 45 -9.18 -9.69 14.07
N ASP A 46 -10.29 -10.41 14.02
CA ASP A 46 -10.62 -11.46 14.96
C ASP A 46 -10.27 -12.80 14.29
N ILE A 47 -9.38 -13.57 14.92
CA ILE A 47 -8.81 -14.81 14.39
C ILE A 47 -9.16 -15.95 15.34
N ALA A 48 -9.73 -17.03 14.80
CA ALA A 48 -10.10 -18.20 15.59
C ALA A 48 -8.86 -18.86 16.22
N THR A 49 -8.93 -19.14 17.50
CA THR A 49 -7.92 -19.95 18.20
C THR A 49 -8.24 -21.43 18.06
N GLU A 50 -7.22 -22.27 18.03
CA GLU A 50 -7.40 -23.71 18.11
C GLU A 50 -7.49 -24.15 19.58
N ASP A 51 -8.43 -25.08 19.86
CA ASP A 51 -8.61 -25.61 21.22
C ASP A 51 -7.38 -26.41 21.66
N GLY A 52 -6.89 -26.13 22.86
CA GLY A 52 -5.78 -26.84 23.45
C GLY A 52 -4.38 -26.39 22.99
N THR A 53 -4.24 -25.38 22.12
CA THR A 53 -2.94 -24.82 21.73
C THR A 53 -2.79 -23.35 22.13
N ALA A 54 -1.58 -22.96 22.49
CA ALA A 54 -1.22 -21.56 22.75
C ALA A 54 -0.67 -20.84 21.50
N ILE A 55 -0.81 -21.46 20.32
CA ILE A 55 -0.33 -20.92 19.05
C ILE A 55 -1.50 -20.35 18.27
N LEU A 56 -1.38 -19.10 17.83
CA LEU A 56 -2.34 -18.43 16.95
C LEU A 56 -1.70 -18.23 15.57
N ASP A 57 -2.29 -18.85 14.54
CA ASP A 57 -1.87 -18.66 13.15
C ASP A 57 -2.36 -17.31 12.64
N ILE A 58 -1.41 -16.47 12.21
CA ILE A 58 -1.64 -15.12 11.67
C ILE A 58 -1.22 -15.02 10.20
N SER A 59 -1.10 -16.13 9.49
CA SER A 59 -0.77 -16.17 8.06
C SER A 59 -1.78 -15.42 7.17
N SER A 60 -3.04 -15.33 7.62
CA SER A 60 -4.09 -14.56 6.97
C SER A 60 -3.84 -13.03 6.96
N LEU A 61 -3.00 -12.51 7.86
CA LEU A 61 -2.69 -11.09 7.97
C LEU A 61 -1.66 -10.68 6.92
N THR A 62 -2.09 -10.50 5.69
CA THR A 62 -1.22 -10.17 4.54
C THR A 62 -0.59 -8.78 4.66
N LYS A 63 0.66 -8.64 4.17
CA LYS A 63 1.42 -7.36 4.22
C LYS A 63 1.60 -6.83 5.66
N ARG A 64 1.61 -7.73 6.64
CA ARG A 64 1.81 -7.40 8.06
C ARG A 64 3.23 -6.89 8.30
N LEU A 65 3.32 -5.75 9.00
CA LEU A 65 4.59 -5.18 9.44
C LEU A 65 4.87 -5.47 10.91
N LYS A 66 3.83 -5.39 11.76
CA LYS A 66 3.97 -5.55 13.21
C LYS A 66 2.64 -5.94 13.84
N VAL A 67 2.66 -6.79 14.85
CA VAL A 67 1.54 -7.04 15.76
C VAL A 67 1.73 -6.14 16.99
N TYR A 68 0.69 -5.41 17.38
CA TYR A 68 0.72 -4.50 18.54
C TYR A 68 0.19 -5.17 19.80
N SER A 69 -0.94 -5.85 19.70
CA SER A 69 -1.58 -6.50 20.84
C SER A 69 -2.50 -7.63 20.39
N VAL A 70 -2.70 -8.58 21.28
CA VAL A 70 -3.67 -9.66 21.15
C VAL A 70 -4.59 -9.60 22.37
N GLU A 71 -5.90 -9.50 22.15
CA GLU A 71 -6.94 -9.55 23.18
C GLU A 71 -7.58 -10.93 23.17
N PHE A 72 -7.46 -11.65 24.28
CA PHE A 72 -8.07 -12.98 24.44
C PHE A 72 -8.29 -13.28 25.92
N PRO A 73 -9.50 -13.65 26.33
CA PRO A 73 -10.74 -13.66 25.54
C PRO A 73 -11.23 -12.24 25.20
N ILE A 74 -11.94 -12.13 24.07
CA ILE A 74 -12.49 -10.86 23.59
C ILE A 74 -13.64 -10.38 24.49
N GLY A 75 -13.77 -9.03 24.61
CA GLY A 75 -14.94 -8.40 25.27
C GLY A 75 -14.83 -8.25 26.77
N GLN A 76 -13.69 -8.44 27.35
CA GLN A 76 -13.42 -8.12 28.76
C GLN A 76 -13.30 -6.59 28.95
N HIS A 77 -13.72 -6.08 30.10
CA HIS A 77 -13.55 -4.67 30.48
C HIS A 77 -12.87 -4.55 31.85
N PRO A 78 -11.60 -4.10 31.90
CA PRO A 78 -10.72 -3.71 30.79
C PRO A 78 -10.35 -4.89 29.89
N PRO A 79 -9.94 -4.62 28.60
CA PRO A 79 -9.53 -5.67 27.69
C PRO A 79 -8.36 -6.48 28.25
N TYR A 80 -8.45 -7.81 28.16
CA TYR A 80 -7.37 -8.68 28.62
C TYR A 80 -6.38 -8.91 27.48
N LEU A 81 -5.22 -8.25 27.56
CA LEU A 81 -4.18 -8.32 26.56
C LEU A 81 -3.19 -9.44 26.90
N GLN A 82 -3.07 -10.37 25.98
CA GLN A 82 -2.13 -11.48 26.08
C GLN A 82 -0.69 -10.99 25.87
N LYS A 83 0.24 -11.56 26.65
CA LYS A 83 1.63 -11.53 26.25
C LYS A 83 1.84 -12.56 25.15
N PHE A 84 2.62 -12.21 24.16
CA PHE A 84 2.93 -13.11 23.06
C PHE A 84 4.37 -12.95 22.59
N THR A 85 4.87 -14.00 21.95
CA THR A 85 6.11 -13.97 21.18
C THR A 85 5.76 -14.32 19.73
N GLN A 86 6.22 -13.51 18.79
CA GLN A 86 5.98 -13.76 17.38
C GLN A 86 7.15 -14.52 16.77
N TRP A 87 6.83 -15.59 16.03
CA TRP A 87 7.77 -16.28 15.17
C TRP A 87 7.12 -16.53 13.81
N MET A 88 7.63 -15.88 12.76
CA MET A 88 7.05 -15.91 11.41
C MET A 88 5.54 -15.56 11.42
N ASP A 89 4.69 -16.50 11.03
CA ASP A 89 3.24 -16.35 10.96
C ASP A 89 2.51 -16.96 12.15
N GLU A 90 3.22 -17.18 13.25
CA GLU A 90 2.67 -17.71 14.49
C GLU A 90 2.89 -16.75 15.66
N LEU A 91 1.86 -16.62 16.50
CA LEU A 91 1.95 -15.96 17.80
C LEU A 91 1.84 -17.02 18.90
N TYR A 92 2.87 -17.11 19.72
CA TYR A 92 2.89 -17.94 20.93
C TYR A 92 2.31 -17.11 22.08
N MET A 93 1.09 -17.41 22.49
CA MET A 93 0.37 -16.72 23.55
C MET A 93 0.68 -17.31 24.92
N GLU A 94 0.39 -16.56 26.00
CA GLU A 94 0.51 -17.02 27.36
C GLU A 94 -0.63 -18.01 27.71
N ASP A 95 -1.87 -17.69 27.24
CA ASP A 95 -3.04 -18.55 27.46
C ASP A 95 -3.29 -19.49 26.28
N VAL A 96 -3.88 -20.62 26.59
CA VAL A 96 -4.26 -21.65 25.63
C VAL A 96 -5.58 -21.31 24.98
N GLY A 97 -5.69 -21.48 23.68
CA GLY A 97 -6.91 -21.30 22.89
C GLY A 97 -8.02 -22.25 23.34
N ASN A 98 -9.25 -21.83 23.12
CA ASN A 98 -10.46 -22.57 23.46
C ASN A 98 -11.49 -22.63 22.32
N GLY A 99 -11.01 -22.44 21.09
CA GLY A 99 -11.85 -22.39 19.89
C GLY A 99 -12.60 -21.08 19.66
N ASN A 100 -12.50 -20.10 20.58
CA ASN A 100 -13.05 -18.77 20.37
C ASN A 100 -12.04 -17.86 19.65
N ASP A 101 -12.54 -16.73 19.16
CA ASP A 101 -11.69 -15.77 18.46
C ASP A 101 -10.77 -15.01 19.43
N ALA A 102 -9.56 -14.73 18.94
CA ALA A 102 -8.63 -13.75 19.53
C ALA A 102 -8.59 -12.50 18.63
N ARG A 103 -8.62 -11.32 19.23
CA ARG A 103 -8.56 -10.05 18.53
C ARG A 103 -7.13 -9.57 18.39
N VAL A 104 -6.65 -9.52 17.17
CA VAL A 104 -5.28 -9.08 16.85
C VAL A 104 -5.31 -7.66 16.32
N ARG A 105 -4.60 -6.74 16.99
CA ARG A 105 -4.36 -5.39 16.48
C ARG A 105 -2.97 -5.34 15.90
N TRP A 106 -2.87 -4.91 14.65
CA TRP A 106 -1.63 -5.01 13.88
C TRP A 106 -1.46 -3.84 12.90
N GLY A 107 -0.26 -3.70 12.38
CA GLY A 107 0.09 -2.71 11.37
C GLY A 107 0.31 -3.36 10.03
N LYS A 108 -0.39 -2.86 9.03
CA LYS A 108 -0.31 -3.26 7.62
C LYS A 108 0.52 -2.27 6.83
N GLN A 109 1.22 -2.76 5.81
CA GLN A 109 1.83 -1.89 4.81
C GLN A 109 0.75 -1.17 4.02
N HIS A 110 0.90 0.15 3.82
CA HIS A 110 0.08 0.88 2.87
C HIS A 110 0.34 0.34 1.46
N CYS A 111 -0.70 0.26 0.67
CA CYS A 111 -0.62 -0.13 -0.73
C CYS A 111 -1.09 1.05 -1.57
N LEU A 112 -0.45 1.25 -2.69
CA LEU A 112 -1.04 2.04 -3.75
C LEU A 112 -2.11 1.17 -4.41
N ASP A 113 -3.28 1.76 -4.59
CA ASP A 113 -4.29 1.14 -5.43
C ASP A 113 -3.78 1.19 -6.87
N SER A 114 -3.95 0.11 -7.61
CA SER A 114 -3.60 0.03 -9.03
C SER A 114 -4.84 0.24 -9.90
N PRO A 115 -4.73 0.77 -11.12
CA PRO A 115 -5.83 0.68 -12.06
C PRO A 115 -6.15 -0.81 -12.31
N TRP A 116 -7.39 -1.10 -12.64
CA TRP A 116 -7.78 -2.44 -13.03
C TRP A 116 -7.01 -2.91 -14.28
N GLU A 117 -6.59 -4.15 -14.30
CA GLU A 117 -5.91 -4.79 -15.42
C GLU A 117 -6.63 -6.07 -15.83
N ALA A 118 -6.71 -6.31 -17.15
CA ALA A 118 -7.33 -7.49 -17.71
C ALA A 118 -6.50 -8.75 -17.47
N SER A 119 -7.17 -9.90 -17.28
CA SER A 119 -6.55 -11.23 -17.15
C SER A 119 -5.42 -11.28 -16.10
N THR A 120 -5.56 -10.49 -15.05
CA THR A 120 -4.58 -10.36 -13.97
C THR A 120 -5.07 -11.07 -12.72
N ALA A 121 -4.16 -11.76 -12.02
CA ALA A 121 -4.46 -12.43 -10.77
C ALA A 121 -4.51 -11.43 -9.62
N TYR A 122 -5.61 -11.48 -8.85
CA TYR A 122 -5.81 -10.65 -7.66
C TYR A 122 -6.04 -11.54 -6.43
N ILE A 123 -5.53 -11.08 -5.30
CA ILE A 123 -5.70 -11.75 -4.02
C ILE A 123 -6.72 -10.99 -3.15
N LEU A 124 -7.21 -11.66 -2.13
CA LEU A 124 -8.14 -11.05 -1.16
C LEU A 124 -7.53 -9.79 -0.54
N GLY A 125 -8.29 -8.70 -0.58
CA GLY A 125 -7.87 -7.42 -0.04
C GLY A 125 -7.04 -6.55 -0.98
N ASP A 126 -6.83 -6.94 -2.24
CA ASP A 126 -6.29 -6.05 -3.27
C ASP A 126 -7.30 -4.96 -3.61
N TYR A 127 -6.79 -3.80 -3.97
CA TYR A 127 -7.60 -2.64 -4.33
C TYR A 127 -7.33 -2.21 -5.77
N VAL A 128 -8.40 -1.89 -6.48
CA VAL A 128 -8.30 -1.33 -7.83
C VAL A 128 -9.25 -0.13 -7.97
N TRP A 129 -8.97 0.70 -8.97
CA TRP A 129 -9.94 1.66 -9.53
C TRP A 129 -10.19 1.34 -11.00
N PRO A 130 -11.34 1.76 -11.56
CA PRO A 130 -11.60 1.65 -12.98
C PRO A 130 -10.55 2.36 -13.83
N THR A 131 -10.27 1.84 -15.04
CA THR A 131 -9.37 2.50 -15.99
C THR A 131 -9.83 3.93 -16.32
N THR A 132 -11.15 4.14 -16.37
CA THR A 132 -11.75 5.49 -16.33
C THR A 132 -12.28 5.73 -14.92
N PHE A 133 -11.59 6.57 -14.16
CA PHE A 133 -11.90 6.83 -12.76
C PHE A 133 -13.35 7.34 -12.57
N ASN A 134 -14.11 6.66 -11.72
CA ASN A 134 -15.53 6.94 -11.46
C ASN A 134 -15.82 7.48 -10.05
N GLY A 135 -14.79 7.84 -9.26
CA GLY A 135 -14.94 8.35 -7.90
C GLY A 135 -14.96 7.28 -6.81
N TYR A 136 -14.86 6.00 -7.16
CA TYR A 136 -14.88 4.86 -6.24
C TYR A 136 -13.64 4.00 -6.44
N ARG A 137 -13.37 3.17 -5.45
CA ARG A 137 -12.40 2.09 -5.51
C ARG A 137 -13.06 0.78 -5.14
N TYR A 138 -12.42 -0.32 -5.45
CA TYR A 138 -12.98 -1.65 -5.30
C TYR A 138 -11.99 -2.55 -4.60
N VAL A 139 -12.48 -3.30 -3.61
CA VAL A 139 -11.68 -4.27 -2.88
C VAL A 139 -11.99 -5.68 -3.39
N CYS A 140 -10.95 -6.48 -3.61
CA CYS A 140 -11.09 -7.88 -3.95
C CYS A 140 -11.62 -8.65 -2.74
N THR A 141 -12.84 -9.16 -2.81
CA THR A 141 -13.50 -9.97 -1.78
C THR A 141 -13.56 -11.46 -2.12
N THR A 142 -13.21 -11.82 -3.34
CA THR A 142 -12.95 -13.20 -3.77
C THR A 142 -11.76 -13.19 -4.70
N ALA A 143 -10.68 -13.85 -4.29
CA ALA A 143 -9.45 -13.96 -5.07
C ALA A 143 -9.68 -14.75 -6.36
N GLY A 144 -8.96 -14.38 -7.42
CA GLY A 144 -9.08 -15.03 -8.72
C GLY A 144 -8.33 -14.28 -9.81
N THR A 145 -8.75 -14.50 -11.06
CA THR A 145 -8.21 -13.80 -12.23
C THR A 145 -9.32 -12.94 -12.83
N SER A 146 -9.03 -11.67 -13.08
CA SER A 146 -9.94 -10.70 -13.71
C SER A 146 -10.32 -11.14 -15.12
N GLY A 147 -11.44 -10.65 -15.61
CA GLY A 147 -11.89 -10.88 -16.97
C GLY A 147 -10.98 -10.29 -18.03
N ALA A 148 -11.19 -10.65 -19.29
CA ALA A 148 -10.49 -10.03 -20.43
C ALA A 148 -11.01 -8.61 -20.72
N SER A 149 -12.15 -8.23 -20.20
CA SER A 149 -12.78 -6.92 -20.34
C SER A 149 -13.13 -6.36 -18.97
N GLU A 150 -12.96 -5.05 -18.80
CA GLU A 150 -13.31 -4.36 -17.58
C GLU A 150 -14.81 -4.51 -17.26
N PRO A 151 -15.18 -4.85 -16.01
CA PRO A 151 -16.58 -5.00 -15.63
C PRO A 151 -17.28 -3.63 -15.56
N THR A 152 -18.62 -3.65 -15.58
CA THR A 152 -19.39 -2.44 -15.27
C THR A 152 -19.38 -2.22 -13.76
N TRP A 153 -18.67 -1.22 -13.32
CA TRP A 153 -18.44 -0.92 -11.92
C TRP A 153 -19.68 -0.33 -11.22
N PRO A 154 -20.15 -0.93 -10.12
CA PRO A 154 -21.22 -0.34 -9.31
C PRO A 154 -20.75 0.94 -8.61
N THR A 155 -21.64 1.90 -8.44
CA THR A 155 -21.36 3.19 -7.79
C THR A 155 -22.03 3.32 -6.41
N THR A 156 -22.63 2.24 -5.92
CA THR A 156 -23.22 2.18 -4.58
C THR A 156 -22.26 1.45 -3.65
N LEU A 157 -21.99 2.05 -2.48
CA LEU A 157 -21.09 1.44 -1.49
C LEU A 157 -21.63 0.10 -0.99
N GLY A 158 -20.76 -0.91 -0.96
CA GLY A 158 -21.11 -2.27 -0.56
C GLY A 158 -21.62 -3.16 -1.70
N ASP A 159 -21.98 -2.60 -2.85
CA ASP A 159 -22.37 -3.41 -4.00
C ASP A 159 -21.16 -4.18 -4.56
N THR A 160 -21.44 -5.35 -5.13
CA THR A 160 -20.42 -6.24 -5.68
C THR A 160 -20.56 -6.40 -7.18
N VAL A 161 -19.45 -6.70 -7.84
CA VAL A 161 -19.42 -7.06 -9.27
C VAL A 161 -18.50 -8.25 -9.48
N ASN A 162 -18.93 -9.19 -10.33
CA ASN A 162 -18.11 -10.31 -10.78
C ASN A 162 -17.26 -9.90 -11.97
N ASP A 163 -15.99 -10.30 -11.96
CA ASP A 163 -15.01 -9.98 -12.96
C ASP A 163 -14.08 -11.20 -13.19
N GLY A 164 -14.41 -12.01 -14.20
CA GLY A 164 -13.80 -13.33 -14.37
C GLY A 164 -14.11 -14.23 -13.17
N SER A 165 -13.09 -14.61 -12.40
CA SER A 165 -13.24 -15.35 -11.14
C SER A 165 -13.07 -14.47 -9.90
N VAL A 166 -12.79 -13.17 -10.07
CA VAL A 166 -12.69 -12.20 -8.97
C VAL A 166 -14.06 -11.62 -8.64
N VAL A 167 -14.29 -11.32 -7.37
CA VAL A 167 -15.43 -10.49 -6.93
C VAL A 167 -14.89 -9.21 -6.32
N TRP A 168 -15.38 -8.10 -6.83
CA TRP A 168 -15.06 -6.76 -6.32
C TRP A 168 -16.22 -6.20 -5.52
N THR A 169 -15.92 -5.55 -4.42
CA THR A 169 -16.88 -4.78 -3.63
C THR A 169 -16.57 -3.30 -3.71
N CYS A 170 -17.57 -2.49 -4.04
CA CYS A 170 -17.46 -1.04 -4.10
C CYS A 170 -17.25 -0.44 -2.72
N ILE A 171 -16.19 0.35 -2.56
CA ILE A 171 -15.88 1.05 -1.31
C ILE A 171 -15.65 2.53 -1.56
N ALA A 172 -15.79 3.33 -0.50
CA ALA A 172 -15.49 4.75 -0.57
C ALA A 172 -14.04 4.98 -0.97
N LEU A 173 -13.81 6.06 -1.71
CA LEU A 173 -12.47 6.55 -2.03
C LEU A 173 -11.82 7.05 -0.72
N ALA A 174 -11.20 6.13 0.00
CA ALA A 174 -10.31 6.49 1.09
C ALA A 174 -8.91 6.07 0.65
N SER A 175 -8.02 7.02 0.40
CA SER A 175 -6.59 6.73 0.31
C SER A 175 -6.18 6.01 1.60
N ALA A 176 -5.47 4.90 1.49
CA ALA A 176 -4.88 4.26 2.66
C ALA A 176 -3.88 5.20 3.37
N ILE A 177 -3.40 6.21 2.64
CA ILE A 177 -2.52 7.27 3.16
C ILE A 177 -3.41 8.49 3.44
N PRO A 178 -3.46 8.98 4.69
CA PRO A 178 -4.19 10.19 5.03
C PRO A 178 -3.74 11.37 4.17
N GLU A 179 -4.68 12.20 3.71
CA GLU A 179 -4.44 13.34 2.82
C GLU A 179 -3.29 14.25 3.30
N GLN A 180 -3.20 14.45 4.61
CA GLN A 180 -2.14 15.22 5.26
C GLN A 180 -0.73 14.65 5.05
N HIS A 181 -0.60 13.39 4.67
CA HIS A 181 0.67 12.70 4.43
C HIS A 181 0.98 12.50 2.94
N GLU A 182 0.05 12.79 2.04
CA GLU A 182 0.29 12.66 0.59
C GLU A 182 1.46 13.51 0.11
N GLU A 183 1.64 14.70 0.69
CA GLU A 183 2.75 15.57 0.34
C GLU A 183 4.11 14.94 0.64
N ILE A 184 4.23 14.19 1.74
CA ILE A 184 5.46 13.47 2.11
C ILE A 184 5.81 12.45 1.01
N ILE A 185 4.79 11.73 0.49
CA ILE A 185 4.98 10.75 -0.58
C ILE A 185 5.44 11.43 -1.86
N VAL A 186 4.79 12.56 -2.24
CA VAL A 186 5.17 13.33 -3.44
C VAL A 186 6.59 13.85 -3.30
N LEU A 187 6.94 14.46 -2.18
CA LEU A 187 8.29 14.99 -1.92
C LEU A 187 9.37 13.89 -1.97
N GLY A 188 9.10 12.74 -1.36
CA GLY A 188 10.02 11.61 -1.38
C GLY A 188 10.22 11.04 -2.79
N ALA A 189 9.13 10.81 -3.53
CA ALA A 189 9.19 10.30 -4.91
C ALA A 189 9.95 11.25 -5.83
N THR A 190 9.66 12.54 -5.72
CA THR A 190 10.37 13.60 -6.46
C THR A 190 11.86 13.61 -6.13
N GLY A 191 12.20 13.45 -4.84
CA GLY A 191 13.59 13.37 -4.38
C GLY A 191 14.35 12.17 -4.95
N TYR A 192 13.73 10.98 -4.99
CA TYR A 192 14.32 9.78 -5.59
C TYR A 192 14.53 9.92 -7.09
N LEU A 193 13.53 10.40 -7.83
CA LEU A 193 13.63 10.62 -9.27
C LEU A 193 14.70 11.66 -9.62
N ALA A 194 14.75 12.78 -8.91
CA ALA A 194 15.76 13.80 -9.12
C ALA A 194 17.18 13.29 -8.83
N THR A 195 17.35 12.44 -7.79
CA THR A 195 18.64 11.84 -7.48
C THR A 195 19.07 10.81 -8.55
N SER A 196 18.14 9.99 -9.03
CA SER A 196 18.43 9.02 -10.09
C SER A 196 18.82 9.71 -11.39
N ALA A 197 18.11 10.79 -11.76
CA ALA A 197 18.45 11.60 -12.94
C ALA A 197 19.87 12.19 -12.88
N SER A 198 20.36 12.53 -11.68
CA SER A 198 21.72 13.07 -11.51
C SER A 198 22.80 12.04 -11.88
N VAL A 199 22.59 10.77 -11.58
CA VAL A 199 23.51 9.68 -11.95
C VAL A 199 23.53 9.49 -13.46
N TYR A 200 22.37 9.54 -14.12
CA TYR A 200 22.25 9.39 -15.57
C TYR A 200 22.86 10.55 -16.37
N THR A 201 22.82 11.77 -15.81
CA THR A 201 23.36 12.96 -16.48
C THR A 201 24.86 13.13 -16.28
N VAL A 202 25.47 12.52 -15.27
CA VAL A 202 26.94 12.54 -15.09
C VAL A 202 27.65 11.84 -16.28
N ASP A 203 27.11 10.75 -16.79
CA ASP A 203 27.67 10.06 -17.96
C ASP A 203 27.42 10.80 -19.30
N ARG A 204 26.42 11.67 -19.37
CA ARG A 204 26.09 12.48 -20.56
C ARG A 204 26.50 13.95 -20.45
N ALA A 205 27.02 14.38 -19.33
CA ALA A 205 27.30 15.79 -18.99
C ALA A 205 28.49 16.40 -19.72
N THR A 206 29.02 15.77 -20.76
CA THR A 206 30.01 16.39 -21.62
C THR A 206 29.47 17.54 -22.50
N ILE A 207 28.14 17.76 -22.55
CA ILE A 207 27.55 18.71 -23.50
C ILE A 207 26.66 19.80 -22.87
N ALA A 208 26.12 19.64 -21.66
CA ALA A 208 25.20 20.61 -21.06
C ALA A 208 25.61 20.97 -19.63
N GLY A 209 26.54 21.87 -19.53
CA GLY A 209 26.88 22.66 -18.33
C GLY A 209 26.78 21.97 -16.96
N ARG A 210 27.91 21.89 -16.26
CA ARG A 210 28.08 21.36 -14.90
C ARG A 210 27.03 21.83 -13.86
N HIS A 211 26.32 22.91 -14.13
CA HIS A 211 25.38 23.51 -13.19
C HIS A 211 24.04 22.79 -13.09
N ALA A 212 23.52 22.19 -14.16
CA ALA A 212 22.22 21.52 -14.13
C ALA A 212 22.26 20.23 -13.29
N THR A 213 23.32 19.43 -13.43
CA THR A 213 23.48 18.14 -12.72
C THR A 213 23.64 18.33 -11.20
N ILE A 214 24.43 19.35 -10.80
CA ILE A 214 24.67 19.69 -9.39
C ILE A 214 23.37 20.15 -8.74
N ASN A 215 22.55 20.91 -9.45
CA ASN A 215 21.27 21.40 -8.95
C ASN A 215 20.27 20.27 -8.70
N PHE A 216 20.16 19.30 -9.60
CA PHE A 216 19.26 18.16 -9.42
C PHE A 216 19.65 17.28 -8.24
N LEU A 217 20.93 16.98 -8.07
CA LEU A 217 21.40 16.19 -6.94
C LEU A 217 21.16 16.92 -5.60
N LYS A 218 21.49 18.22 -5.54
CA LYS A 218 21.26 19.04 -4.36
C LYS A 218 19.77 19.12 -4.05
N TRP A 219 18.95 19.43 -5.05
CA TRP A 219 17.52 19.56 -4.89
C TRP A 219 16.86 18.24 -4.45
N GLY A 220 17.24 17.09 -5.07
CA GLY A 220 16.76 15.78 -4.66
C GLY A 220 17.12 15.42 -3.22
N ARG A 221 18.36 15.72 -2.79
CA ARG A 221 18.78 15.49 -1.41
C ARG A 221 18.03 16.37 -0.41
N GLU A 222 17.75 17.62 -0.76
CA GLU A 222 16.94 18.52 0.09
C GLU A 222 15.49 18.03 0.23
N ARG A 223 14.92 17.40 -0.81
CA ARG A 223 13.59 16.78 -0.76
C ARG A 223 13.57 15.53 0.13
N LEU A 224 14.60 14.70 0.05
CA LEU A 224 14.71 13.49 0.89
C LEU A 224 15.04 13.78 2.35
N ALA A 225 15.52 14.97 2.67
CA ALA A 225 15.84 15.38 4.04
C ALA A 225 14.67 16.02 4.80
N ARG A 226 13.55 16.26 4.15
CA ARG A 226 12.30 16.78 4.74
C ARG A 226 11.38 15.66 5.17
#